data_55fcc955f0e6bb8832f50b1144302a67
#
_entry.id   55fcc955f0e6bb8832f50b1144302a67
#
_cell.length_a   1.000
_cell.length_b   1.000
_cell.length_c   1.000
_cell.angle_alpha   90.00
_cell.angle_beta   90.00
_cell.angle_gamma   90.00
#
_symmetry.space_group_name_H-M   'P 1'
#
loop_
_entity.id
_entity.type
_entity.pdbx_description
1 polymer ?
#
loop_
_entity_poly.entity_id
_entity_poly.type
_entity_poly.pdbx_seq_one_letter_code
_entity_poly.pdbx_strand_id
1 'polypeptide(L)'
;MEELLRRIRACRICEAHLPLGSNPVLRASATARILIVGQAPGTKVHATGIPWNDASGERLRAWMGIDRATFYDESRIAIVPMGFCYPGRGRGGDNPPRPECARTWHPRLIPLLKNVRLTLLIGQYAQAYFLRERRKGSLTQTVRAFDEYLPDYLPTVHPSPRNQGWLKRNPWFEKKLVPTLRERVHELL
;
A
#
# COMPACT_ATOMS: atom_id res chain seq x y z
N MET A 1 2.53 -9.98 17.89
CA MET A 1 1.82 -9.17 16.88
C MET A 1 0.90 -8.15 17.54
N GLU A 2 -0.09 -8.55 18.31
CA GLU A 2 -1.11 -7.66 18.91
C GLU A 2 -0.52 -6.51 19.73
N GLU A 3 0.43 -6.81 20.62
CA GLU A 3 1.11 -5.79 21.42
C GLU A 3 1.83 -4.74 20.54
N LEU A 4 2.48 -5.17 19.46
CA LEU A 4 3.11 -4.25 18.52
C LEU A 4 2.07 -3.38 17.80
N LEU A 5 0.96 -3.96 17.35
CA LEU A 5 -0.13 -3.22 16.71
C LEU A 5 -0.76 -2.20 17.66
N ARG A 6 -0.95 -2.57 18.93
CA ARG A 6 -1.42 -1.64 19.97
C ARG A 6 -0.49 -0.45 20.14
N ARG A 7 0.82 -0.69 20.21
CA ARG A 7 1.84 0.38 20.27
C ARG A 7 1.86 1.25 19.02
N ILE A 8 1.71 0.67 17.83
CA ILE A 8 1.62 1.44 16.58
C ILE A 8 0.39 2.34 16.60
N ARG A 9 -0.78 1.81 16.98
CA ARG A 9 -2.03 2.59 17.06
C ARG A 9 -1.96 3.73 18.09
N ALA A 10 -1.16 3.60 19.12
CA ALA A 10 -0.91 4.63 20.12
C ALA A 10 0.25 5.60 19.75
N CYS A 11 0.86 5.46 18.56
CA CYS A 11 2.02 6.24 18.16
C CYS A 11 1.70 7.73 18.00
N ARG A 12 2.58 8.59 18.56
CA ARG A 12 2.51 10.07 18.49
C ARG A 12 3.80 10.71 17.96
N ILE A 13 4.75 9.94 17.45
CA ILE A 13 6.10 10.41 17.08
C ILE A 13 6.07 11.61 16.13
N CYS A 14 5.13 11.63 15.18
CA CYS A 14 5.03 12.68 14.16
C CYS A 14 3.93 13.71 14.46
N GLU A 15 3.26 13.68 15.60
CA GLU A 15 2.03 14.45 15.88
C GLU A 15 2.18 15.94 15.59
N ALA A 16 3.29 16.56 16.00
CA ALA A 16 3.57 17.97 15.74
C ALA A 16 3.66 18.36 14.26
N HIS A 17 3.79 17.38 13.37
CA HIS A 17 3.90 17.56 11.91
C HIS A 17 2.66 17.10 11.13
N LEU A 18 1.60 16.69 11.84
CA LEU A 18 0.38 16.15 11.23
C LEU A 18 -0.77 17.16 11.40
N PRO A 19 -1.31 17.71 10.31
CA PRO A 19 -2.29 18.80 10.38
C PRO A 19 -3.62 18.40 11.04
N LEU A 20 -3.93 17.10 11.05
CA LEU A 20 -5.13 16.56 11.71
C LEU A 20 -4.79 15.70 12.95
N GLY A 21 -3.55 15.78 13.45
CA GLY A 21 -3.07 14.95 14.56
C GLY A 21 -2.77 13.51 14.16
N SER A 22 -2.39 12.71 15.15
CA SER A 22 -2.05 11.31 14.98
C SER A 22 -3.29 10.43 14.94
N ASN A 23 -3.46 9.68 13.88
CA ASN A 23 -4.44 8.59 13.74
C ASN A 23 -3.83 7.47 12.88
N PRO A 24 -3.03 6.56 13.47
CA PRO A 24 -2.40 5.48 12.72
C PRO A 24 -3.41 4.48 12.18
N VAL A 25 -3.46 4.32 10.86
CA VAL A 25 -4.38 3.42 10.16
C VAL A 25 -3.57 2.33 9.46
N LEU A 26 -3.75 1.09 9.90
CA LEU A 26 -3.19 -0.12 9.31
C LEU A 26 -4.03 -1.34 9.69
N ARG A 27 -3.86 -2.43 8.95
CA ARG A 27 -4.43 -3.75 9.26
C ARG A 27 -3.37 -4.82 9.03
N ALA A 28 -3.19 -5.71 9.99
CA ALA A 28 -2.20 -6.77 9.87
C ALA A 28 -2.53 -7.98 10.77
N SER A 29 -2.38 -9.16 10.20
CA SER A 29 -2.40 -10.43 10.92
C SER A 29 -1.20 -11.27 10.50
N ALA A 30 -0.68 -12.10 11.39
CA ALA A 30 0.41 -13.03 11.09
C ALA A 30 0.03 -14.09 10.03
N THR A 31 -1.26 -14.31 9.81
CA THR A 31 -1.79 -15.27 8.84
C THR A 31 -1.96 -14.69 7.45
N ALA A 32 -1.88 -13.36 7.28
CA ALA A 32 -2.05 -12.70 6.00
C ALA A 32 -1.08 -13.26 4.94
N ARG A 33 -1.60 -13.52 3.75
CA ARG A 33 -0.84 -14.03 2.60
C ARG A 33 -0.46 -12.96 1.61
N ILE A 34 -1.19 -11.83 1.61
CA ILE A 34 -0.93 -10.67 0.76
C ILE A 34 -0.67 -9.47 1.65
N LEU A 35 0.35 -8.68 1.30
CA LEU A 35 0.66 -7.40 1.92
C LEU A 35 0.42 -6.27 0.92
N ILE A 36 -0.39 -5.29 1.27
CA ILE A 36 -0.59 -4.07 0.50
C ILE A 36 0.18 -2.92 1.15
N VAL A 37 1.12 -2.34 0.40
CA VAL A 37 1.91 -1.20 0.85
C VAL A 37 1.61 0.00 -0.05
N GLY A 38 0.88 0.98 0.50
CA GLY A 38 0.61 2.27 -0.14
C GLY A 38 1.44 3.41 0.46
N GLN A 39 1.11 4.64 0.11
CA GLN A 39 1.83 5.84 0.59
C GLN A 39 1.49 6.14 2.05
N ALA A 40 0.28 6.61 2.31
CA ALA A 40 -0.24 7.02 3.62
C ALA A 40 -1.76 7.17 3.54
N PRO A 41 -2.47 7.24 4.69
CA PRO A 41 -3.88 7.59 4.72
C PRO A 41 -4.18 8.95 4.08
N GLY A 42 -5.24 9.04 3.29
CA GLY A 42 -5.84 10.30 2.87
C GLY A 42 -6.83 10.83 3.92
N THR A 43 -7.43 12.00 3.68
CA THR A 43 -8.38 12.64 4.63
C THR A 43 -9.56 11.75 4.98
N LYS A 44 -10.16 11.07 3.99
CA LYS A 44 -11.30 10.16 4.22
C LYS A 44 -10.90 8.94 5.06
N VAL A 45 -9.72 8.39 4.81
CA VAL A 45 -9.17 7.28 5.59
C VAL A 45 -8.85 7.74 7.02
N HIS A 46 -8.27 8.93 7.18
CA HIS A 46 -8.02 9.52 8.49
C HIS A 46 -9.32 9.67 9.30
N ALA A 47 -10.39 10.19 8.68
CA ALA A 47 -11.68 10.41 9.34
C ALA A 47 -12.39 9.10 9.73
N THR A 48 -12.25 8.04 8.92
CA THR A 48 -13.00 6.78 9.12
C THR A 48 -12.21 5.69 9.82
N GLY A 49 -10.87 5.80 9.88
CA GLY A 49 -9.99 4.72 10.36
C GLY A 49 -9.97 3.48 9.46
N ILE A 50 -10.58 3.53 8.27
CA ILE A 50 -10.68 2.39 7.36
C ILE A 50 -9.73 2.62 6.17
N PRO A 51 -8.66 1.82 6.01
CA PRO A 51 -7.71 2.00 4.92
C PRO A 51 -8.39 1.77 3.56
N TRP A 52 -8.00 2.54 2.54
CA TRP A 52 -8.58 2.43 1.19
C TRP A 52 -10.11 2.58 1.12
N ASN A 53 -10.71 3.36 2.03
CA ASN A 53 -12.15 3.63 2.04
C ASN A 53 -12.49 4.85 1.16
N ASP A 54 -12.03 4.83 -0.08
CA ASP A 54 -12.21 5.90 -1.06
C ASP A 54 -12.27 5.33 -2.50
N ALA A 55 -12.40 6.21 -3.50
CA ALA A 55 -12.43 5.82 -4.90
C ALA A 55 -11.15 5.09 -5.37
N SER A 56 -10.00 5.39 -4.74
CA SER A 56 -8.75 4.66 -5.02
C SER A 56 -8.84 3.22 -4.54
N GLY A 57 -9.43 3.01 -3.36
CA GLY A 57 -9.64 1.66 -2.82
C GLY A 57 -10.65 0.85 -3.63
N GLU A 58 -11.70 1.48 -4.16
CA GLU A 58 -12.65 0.82 -5.08
C GLU A 58 -11.92 0.30 -6.32
N ARG A 59 -11.10 1.16 -6.94
CA ARG A 59 -10.31 0.78 -8.10
C ARG A 59 -9.28 -0.30 -7.77
N LEU A 60 -8.64 -0.24 -6.60
CA LEU A 60 -7.68 -1.26 -6.17
C LEU A 60 -8.35 -2.63 -6.05
N ARG A 61 -9.51 -2.71 -5.40
CA ARG A 61 -10.29 -3.95 -5.30
C ARG A 61 -10.70 -4.48 -6.68
N ALA A 62 -11.10 -3.58 -7.57
CA ALA A 62 -11.42 -3.95 -8.95
C ALA A 62 -10.20 -4.50 -9.71
N TRP A 63 -9.01 -3.92 -9.53
CA TRP A 63 -7.78 -4.46 -10.12
C TRP A 63 -7.40 -5.82 -9.53
N MET A 64 -7.58 -6.00 -8.23
CA MET A 64 -7.32 -7.28 -7.55
C MET A 64 -8.38 -8.35 -7.84
N GLY A 65 -9.55 -7.97 -8.37
CA GLY A 65 -10.65 -8.90 -8.66
C GLY A 65 -11.31 -9.49 -7.41
N ILE A 66 -11.33 -8.75 -6.30
CA ILE A 66 -11.90 -9.20 -5.02
C ILE A 66 -12.94 -8.23 -4.48
N ASP A 67 -13.84 -8.74 -3.67
CA ASP A 67 -14.87 -7.94 -3.02
C ASP A 67 -14.34 -7.20 -1.77
N ARG A 68 -15.22 -6.39 -1.19
CA ARG A 68 -14.90 -5.59 -0.01
C ARG A 68 -14.65 -6.46 1.23
N ALA A 69 -15.38 -7.55 1.42
CA ALA A 69 -15.24 -8.44 2.57
C ALA A 69 -13.87 -9.11 2.56
N THR A 70 -13.49 -9.69 1.44
CA THR A 70 -12.17 -10.30 1.24
C THR A 70 -11.04 -9.30 1.40
N PHE A 71 -11.18 -8.08 0.85
CA PHE A 71 -10.16 -7.03 0.94
C PHE A 71 -9.84 -6.62 2.39
N TYR A 72 -10.84 -6.63 3.28
CA TYR A 72 -10.69 -6.25 4.69
C TYR A 72 -10.55 -7.42 5.65
N ASP A 73 -10.47 -8.65 5.16
CA ASP A 73 -10.14 -9.81 5.96
C ASP A 73 -8.65 -9.80 6.32
N GLU A 74 -8.34 -9.36 7.55
CA GLU A 74 -6.96 -9.23 8.02
C GLU A 74 -6.22 -10.58 8.07
N SER A 75 -6.95 -11.69 8.16
CA SER A 75 -6.35 -13.04 8.12
C SER A 75 -5.76 -13.38 6.75
N ARG A 76 -6.20 -12.70 5.71
CA ARG A 76 -5.82 -12.90 4.30
C ARG A 76 -4.96 -11.78 3.75
N ILE A 77 -5.33 -10.51 4.05
CA ILE A 77 -4.70 -9.31 3.48
C ILE A 77 -4.27 -8.36 4.59
N ALA A 78 -2.97 -8.11 4.68
CA ALA A 78 -2.40 -7.04 5.49
C ALA A 78 -2.31 -5.74 4.67
N ILE A 79 -2.64 -4.61 5.31
CA ILE A 79 -2.56 -3.27 4.74
C ILE A 79 -1.65 -2.42 5.63
N VAL A 80 -0.41 -2.22 5.20
CA VAL A 80 0.63 -1.52 5.97
C VAL A 80 1.24 -0.43 5.09
N PRO A 81 0.67 0.80 5.09
CA PRO A 81 1.21 1.89 4.28
C PRO A 81 2.59 2.35 4.79
N MET A 82 3.32 3.10 3.96
CA MET A 82 4.64 3.66 4.32
C MET A 82 4.55 4.66 5.49
N GLY A 83 3.48 5.45 5.54
CA GLY A 83 3.12 6.29 6.69
C GLY A 83 1.75 5.88 7.21
N PHE A 84 1.58 5.77 8.53
CA PHE A 84 0.33 5.30 9.14
C PHE A 84 -0.68 6.42 9.38
N CYS A 85 -0.25 7.68 9.34
CA CYS A 85 -1.11 8.85 9.56
C CYS A 85 -1.21 9.72 8.29
N TYR A 86 -2.27 10.50 8.20
CA TYR A 86 -2.43 11.49 7.13
C TYR A 86 -1.35 12.58 7.22
N PRO A 87 -0.49 12.73 6.20
CA PRO A 87 0.66 13.64 6.26
C PRO A 87 0.33 15.09 5.89
N GLY A 88 -0.93 15.39 5.58
CA GLY A 88 -1.35 16.67 5.07
C GLY A 88 -1.35 16.75 3.55
N ARG A 89 -1.81 17.89 3.03
CA ARG A 89 -1.95 18.16 1.59
C ARG A 89 -0.88 19.14 1.11
N GLY A 90 -0.22 18.79 0.01
CA GLY A 90 0.71 19.66 -0.72
C GLY A 90 0.13 20.16 -2.04
N ARG A 91 0.97 20.85 -2.86
CA ARG A 91 0.56 21.45 -4.14
C ARG A 91 0.03 20.43 -5.17
N GLY A 92 0.59 19.22 -5.18
CA GLY A 92 0.26 18.18 -6.18
C GLY A 92 -0.61 17.02 -5.65
N GLY A 93 -1.03 17.05 -4.41
CA GLY A 93 -1.74 15.94 -3.74
C GLY A 93 -1.39 15.86 -2.27
N ASP A 94 -1.50 14.69 -1.67
CA ASP A 94 -1.08 14.48 -0.29
C ASP A 94 0.45 14.53 -0.20
N ASN A 95 0.95 15.07 0.92
CA ASN A 95 2.38 15.13 1.21
C ASN A 95 3.01 13.72 1.23
N PRO A 96 4.34 13.63 1.09
CA PRO A 96 5.07 12.38 1.33
C PRO A 96 4.73 11.78 2.69
N PRO A 97 4.78 10.43 2.81
CA PRO A 97 4.62 9.80 4.11
C PRO A 97 5.74 10.23 5.05
N ARG A 98 5.42 10.41 6.32
CA ARG A 98 6.44 10.73 7.33
C ARG A 98 7.49 9.62 7.40
N PRO A 99 8.77 9.93 7.21
CA PRO A 99 9.83 8.91 7.15
C PRO A 99 10.03 8.19 8.48
N GLU A 100 9.67 8.80 9.60
CA GLU A 100 9.75 8.23 10.94
C GLU A 100 8.92 6.96 11.07
N CYS A 101 7.75 6.89 10.40
CA CYS A 101 6.90 5.70 10.42
C CYS A 101 7.61 4.46 9.93
N ALA A 102 8.09 4.49 8.69
CA ALA A 102 8.76 3.34 8.11
C ALA A 102 10.04 2.96 8.85
N ARG A 103 10.84 3.94 9.29
CA ARG A 103 12.08 3.69 10.06
C ARG A 103 11.81 3.02 11.41
N THR A 104 10.75 3.43 12.11
CA THR A 104 10.45 2.94 13.47
C THR A 104 9.71 1.61 13.45
N TRP A 105 8.73 1.46 12.57
CA TRP A 105 7.74 0.40 12.68
C TRP A 105 7.89 -0.73 11.67
N HIS A 106 8.27 -0.43 10.42
CA HIS A 106 8.37 -1.47 9.38
C HIS A 106 9.41 -2.56 9.73
N PRO A 107 10.62 -2.25 10.27
CA PRO A 107 11.58 -3.29 10.64
C PRO A 107 11.09 -4.23 11.75
N ARG A 108 10.09 -3.79 12.52
CA ARG A 108 9.49 -4.59 13.61
C ARG A 108 8.25 -5.34 13.16
N LEU A 109 7.45 -4.76 12.24
CA LEU A 109 6.17 -5.31 11.82
C LEU A 109 6.30 -6.28 10.65
N ILE A 110 7.05 -5.91 9.60
CA ILE A 110 7.15 -6.72 8.38
C ILE A 110 7.68 -8.14 8.65
N PRO A 111 8.73 -8.34 9.48
CA PRO A 111 9.22 -9.69 9.79
C PRO A 111 8.21 -10.61 10.51
N LEU A 112 7.16 -10.04 11.10
CA LEU A 112 6.09 -10.80 11.73
C LEU A 112 5.03 -11.32 10.76
N LEU A 113 5.02 -10.82 9.53
CA LEU A 113 4.12 -11.23 8.45
C LEU A 113 4.70 -12.42 7.66
N LYS A 114 5.02 -13.50 8.37
CA LYS A 114 5.77 -14.66 7.83
C LYS A 114 5.04 -15.43 6.73
N ASN A 115 3.72 -15.31 6.66
CA ASN A 115 2.88 -16.02 5.69
C ASN A 115 2.64 -15.21 4.39
N VAL A 116 3.12 -13.97 4.31
CA VAL A 116 3.01 -13.16 3.10
C VAL A 116 3.81 -13.81 1.97
N ARG A 117 3.15 -13.98 0.82
CA ARG A 117 3.69 -14.56 -0.41
C ARG A 117 3.69 -13.56 -1.57
N LEU A 118 2.94 -12.47 -1.43
CA LEU A 118 2.91 -11.38 -2.41
C LEU A 118 2.82 -10.05 -1.68
N THR A 119 3.72 -9.13 -2.01
CA THR A 119 3.65 -7.74 -1.54
C THR A 119 3.33 -6.81 -2.70
N LEU A 120 2.17 -6.18 -2.67
CA LEU A 120 1.74 -5.20 -3.64
C LEU A 120 2.32 -3.83 -3.28
N LEU A 121 3.23 -3.31 -4.12
CA LEU A 121 3.97 -2.05 -3.90
C LEU A 121 3.32 -0.91 -4.68
N ILE A 122 2.45 -0.13 -4.02
CA ILE A 122 1.64 0.91 -4.66
C ILE A 122 2.35 2.27 -4.60
N GLY A 123 2.85 2.71 -5.75
CA GLY A 123 3.49 4.02 -5.91
C GLY A 123 4.96 4.05 -5.49
N GLN A 124 5.56 5.22 -5.68
CA GLN A 124 7.02 5.39 -5.60
C GLN A 124 7.63 5.11 -4.22
N TYR A 125 6.92 5.45 -3.14
CA TYR A 125 7.48 5.32 -1.77
C TYR A 125 7.59 3.86 -1.34
N ALA A 126 6.57 3.05 -1.61
CA ALA A 126 6.61 1.61 -1.37
C ALA A 126 7.69 0.93 -2.22
N GLN A 127 7.73 1.25 -3.53
CA GLN A 127 8.75 0.73 -4.43
C GLN A 127 10.17 1.13 -4.01
N ALA A 128 10.36 2.37 -3.55
CA ALA A 128 11.67 2.83 -3.07
C ALA A 128 12.14 2.05 -1.85
N TYR A 129 11.26 1.79 -0.91
CA TYR A 129 11.59 1.10 0.33
C TYR A 129 11.89 -0.39 0.13
N PHE A 130 11.06 -1.09 -0.65
CA PHE A 130 11.16 -2.54 -0.79
C PHE A 130 12.10 -2.98 -1.92
N LEU A 131 12.11 -2.28 -3.06
CA LEU A 131 12.93 -2.66 -4.21
C LEU A 131 14.33 -2.05 -4.18
N ARG A 132 14.49 -0.92 -3.50
CA ARG A 132 15.79 -0.22 -3.39
C ARG A 132 16.42 -0.02 -4.78
N GLU A 133 17.64 -0.54 -4.98
CA GLU A 133 18.41 -0.45 -6.21
C GLU A 133 17.88 -1.33 -7.35
N ARG A 134 16.97 -2.27 -7.04
CA ARG A 134 16.30 -3.07 -8.07
C ARG A 134 15.28 -2.27 -8.90
N ARG A 135 14.92 -1.04 -8.45
CA ARG A 135 14.02 -0.17 -9.23
C ARG A 135 14.65 0.19 -10.56
N LYS A 136 13.81 0.37 -11.58
CA LYS A 136 14.23 0.95 -12.86
C LYS A 136 14.29 2.48 -12.76
N GLY A 137 14.77 3.15 -13.81
CA GLY A 137 14.99 4.60 -13.84
C GLY A 137 13.76 5.49 -13.61
N SER A 138 12.54 4.93 -13.71
CA SER A 138 11.30 5.63 -13.41
C SER A 138 10.25 4.69 -12.82
N LEU A 139 9.21 5.29 -12.18
CA LEU A 139 8.04 4.54 -11.71
C LEU A 139 7.42 3.71 -12.84
N THR A 140 7.21 4.32 -14.00
CA THR A 140 6.60 3.65 -15.15
C THR A 140 7.43 2.46 -15.62
N GLN A 141 8.75 2.60 -15.69
CA GLN A 141 9.65 1.50 -16.07
C GLN A 141 9.66 0.39 -15.03
N THR A 142 9.66 0.73 -13.73
CA THR A 142 9.58 -0.26 -12.64
C THR A 142 8.26 -1.04 -12.70
N VAL A 143 7.13 -0.35 -12.90
CA VAL A 143 5.82 -0.99 -13.02
C VAL A 143 5.73 -1.82 -14.31
N ARG A 144 6.36 -1.40 -15.40
CA ARG A 144 6.36 -2.14 -16.68
C ARG A 144 7.14 -3.47 -16.60
N ALA A 145 8.18 -3.49 -15.76
CA ALA A 145 9.01 -4.67 -15.49
C ALA A 145 8.49 -5.48 -14.28
N PHE A 146 7.19 -5.47 -14.00
CA PHE A 146 6.59 -6.06 -12.81
C PHE A 146 6.88 -7.55 -12.64
N ASP A 147 6.98 -8.28 -13.74
CA ASP A 147 7.29 -9.71 -13.81
C ASP A 147 8.68 -10.06 -13.28
N GLU A 148 9.64 -9.15 -13.39
CA GLU A 148 11.00 -9.34 -12.82
C GLU A 148 11.02 -9.36 -11.27
N TYR A 149 9.94 -8.93 -10.62
CA TYR A 149 9.85 -8.85 -9.16
C TYR A 149 8.98 -9.95 -8.55
N LEU A 150 8.26 -10.71 -9.38
CA LEU A 150 7.48 -11.85 -8.94
C LEU A 150 8.40 -13.01 -8.48
N PRO A 151 7.94 -13.89 -7.61
CA PRO A 151 6.60 -13.92 -7.01
C PRO A 151 6.41 -13.00 -5.79
N ASP A 152 7.49 -12.40 -5.24
CA ASP A 152 7.49 -11.73 -3.95
C ASP A 152 6.87 -10.34 -3.99
N TYR A 153 7.12 -9.59 -5.07
CA TYR A 153 6.68 -8.20 -5.21
C TYR A 153 5.94 -7.96 -6.51
N LEU A 154 4.90 -7.13 -6.44
CA LEU A 154 4.22 -6.62 -7.64
C LEU A 154 4.12 -5.08 -7.52
N PRO A 155 5.02 -4.34 -8.19
CA PRO A 155 4.95 -2.89 -8.23
C PRO A 155 3.80 -2.41 -9.11
N THR A 156 3.05 -1.41 -8.64
CA THR A 156 1.95 -0.80 -9.40
C THR A 156 1.89 0.71 -9.19
N VAL A 157 1.16 1.39 -10.06
CA VAL A 157 0.83 2.81 -9.88
C VAL A 157 -0.25 2.96 -8.82
N HIS A 158 -0.37 4.16 -8.25
CA HIS A 158 -1.47 4.47 -7.33
C HIS A 158 -2.81 4.44 -8.09
N PRO A 159 -3.85 3.76 -7.57
CA PRO A 159 -5.16 3.63 -8.22
C PRO A 159 -6.02 4.90 -8.16
N SER A 160 -5.41 6.06 -7.94
CA SER A 160 -6.08 7.34 -7.89
C SER A 160 -6.78 7.67 -9.23
N PRO A 161 -7.98 8.26 -9.20
CA PRO A 161 -8.61 8.83 -10.40
C PRO A 161 -7.71 9.80 -11.17
N ARG A 162 -6.78 10.48 -10.49
CA ARG A 162 -5.79 11.38 -11.12
C ARG A 162 -4.86 10.68 -12.10
N ASN A 163 -4.68 9.37 -11.97
CA ASN A 163 -3.82 8.57 -12.86
C ASN A 163 -4.53 8.09 -14.14
N GLN A 164 -5.76 8.55 -14.41
CA GLN A 164 -6.49 8.16 -15.61
C GLN A 164 -5.72 8.49 -16.91
N GLY A 165 -5.06 9.66 -16.97
CA GLY A 165 -4.22 10.03 -18.10
C GLY A 165 -3.00 9.12 -18.27
N TRP A 166 -2.41 8.67 -17.18
CA TRP A 166 -1.32 7.69 -17.21
C TRP A 166 -1.80 6.33 -17.72
N LEU A 167 -2.94 5.83 -17.23
CA LEU A 167 -3.53 4.55 -17.68
C LEU A 167 -3.81 4.57 -19.18
N LYS A 168 -4.40 5.66 -19.71
CA LYS A 168 -4.64 5.81 -21.15
C LYS A 168 -3.35 5.73 -21.97
N ARG A 169 -2.24 6.30 -21.50
CA ARG A 169 -0.94 6.23 -22.19
C ARG A 169 -0.21 4.89 -22.00
N ASN A 170 -0.67 4.06 -21.08
CA ASN A 170 -0.02 2.79 -20.73
C ASN A 170 -1.04 1.63 -20.75
N PRO A 171 -1.67 1.32 -21.90
CA PRO A 171 -2.72 0.30 -21.99
C PRO A 171 -2.23 -1.12 -21.65
N TRP A 172 -0.93 -1.36 -21.70
CA TRP A 172 -0.31 -2.61 -21.23
C TRP A 172 -0.58 -2.90 -19.76
N PHE A 173 -0.79 -1.86 -18.94
CA PHE A 173 -1.08 -2.01 -17.53
C PHE A 173 -2.36 -2.83 -17.30
N GLU A 174 -3.46 -2.42 -17.94
CA GLU A 174 -4.74 -3.12 -17.82
C GLU A 174 -4.76 -4.45 -18.60
N LYS A 175 -3.98 -4.55 -19.69
CA LYS A 175 -3.93 -5.76 -20.55
C LYS A 175 -3.01 -6.86 -20.03
N LYS A 176 -1.99 -6.53 -19.23
CA LYS A 176 -0.99 -7.49 -18.74
C LYS A 176 -0.91 -7.51 -17.22
N LEU A 177 -0.60 -6.37 -16.57
CA LEU A 177 -0.36 -6.35 -15.14
C LEU A 177 -1.63 -6.69 -14.35
N VAL A 178 -2.78 -6.10 -14.69
CA VAL A 178 -4.03 -6.34 -13.95
C VAL A 178 -4.48 -7.80 -14.02
N PRO A 179 -4.48 -8.49 -15.17
CA PRO A 179 -4.75 -9.93 -15.23
C PRO A 179 -3.78 -10.76 -14.36
N THR A 180 -2.47 -10.50 -14.45
CA THR A 180 -1.47 -11.19 -13.62
C THR A 180 -1.70 -10.93 -12.12
N LEU A 181 -2.01 -9.68 -11.74
CA LEU A 181 -2.35 -9.36 -10.35
C LEU A 181 -3.55 -10.17 -9.86
N ARG A 182 -4.62 -10.27 -10.65
CA ARG A 182 -5.82 -11.06 -10.31
C ARG A 182 -5.48 -12.53 -10.11
N GLU A 183 -4.76 -13.10 -11.06
CA GLU A 183 -4.32 -14.51 -10.98
C GLU A 183 -3.55 -14.76 -9.68
N ARG A 184 -2.51 -13.96 -9.41
CA ARG A 184 -1.70 -14.09 -8.20
C ARG A 184 -2.49 -13.89 -6.91
N VAL A 185 -3.45 -12.96 -6.90
CA VAL A 185 -4.35 -12.74 -5.75
C VAL A 185 -5.24 -13.96 -5.51
N HIS A 186 -5.85 -14.51 -6.56
CA HIS A 186 -6.75 -15.67 -6.46
C HIS A 186 -6.03 -16.94 -6.05
N GLU A 187 -4.77 -17.15 -6.46
CA GLU A 187 -3.95 -18.29 -6.03
C GLU A 187 -3.63 -18.26 -4.52
N LEU A 188 -3.64 -17.07 -3.93
CA LEU A 188 -3.23 -16.86 -2.53
C LEU A 188 -4.41 -16.78 -1.56
N LEU A 189 -5.62 -16.55 -2.04
CA LEU A 189 -6.84 -16.38 -1.22
C LEU A 189 -7.76 -17.58 -1.29
#